data_4b25f30daecf4f49f6dc735d82da6c2c
#
_entry.id   4b25f30daecf4f49f6dc735d82da6c2c
#
_cell.length_a   1.000
_cell.length_b   1.000
_cell.length_c   1.000
_cell.angle_alpha   90.00
_cell.angle_beta   90.00
_cell.angle_gamma   90.00
#
_symmetry.space_group_name_H-M   'P 1'
#
loop_
_entity.id
_entity.type
_entity.pdbx_description
1 polymer ?
#
loop_
_entity_poly.entity_id
_entity_poly.type
_entity_poly.pdbx_seq_one_letter_code
_entity_poly.pdbx_strand_id
1 'polypeptide(L)'
;SKVVQVNENYLKLKAGYLFPEISKRVKIYSQSNKSAEIIKLGIGDVTEPLPRACIQAMGKALDDMGTTDGFRGYGPEQGYLWLREKISEHDFISRGCQISPEEIFVSDGSKCDSSNILDILGKDNSIAVTDPVYPVYVDSNVMTGRTGDVLENRSEEHTSELQSPMYLVC
;
A
#
# COMPACT_ATOMS: atom_id res chain seq x y z
N SER A 1 32.71 4.67 -20.17
CA SER A 1 31.33 5.11 -19.90
C SER A 1 30.70 4.13 -18.92
N LYS A 2 30.22 4.60 -17.77
CA LYS A 2 29.46 3.74 -16.85
C LYS A 2 28.10 3.48 -17.51
N VAL A 3 27.86 2.24 -17.90
CA VAL A 3 26.53 1.79 -18.36
C VAL A 3 25.61 1.78 -17.12
N VAL A 4 24.38 2.21 -17.30
CA VAL A 4 23.33 2.12 -16.25
C VAL A 4 23.15 0.65 -15.88
N GLN A 5 23.25 0.35 -14.61
CA GLN A 5 23.05 -1.01 -14.10
C GLN A 5 21.65 -1.11 -13.46
N VAL A 6 20.98 -2.22 -13.72
CA VAL A 6 19.69 -2.53 -13.11
C VAL A 6 19.90 -2.97 -11.66
N ASN A 7 18.95 -2.64 -10.79
CA ASN A 7 18.94 -3.15 -9.43
C ASN A 7 18.68 -4.68 -9.43
N GLU A 8 19.73 -5.45 -9.16
CA GLU A 8 19.69 -6.93 -9.22
C GLU A 8 18.73 -7.55 -8.19
N ASN A 9 18.33 -6.81 -7.15
CA ASN A 9 17.33 -7.32 -6.21
C ASN A 9 15.98 -7.61 -6.87
N TYR A 10 15.66 -6.96 -8.00
CA TYR A 10 14.46 -7.28 -8.77
C TYR A 10 14.47 -8.71 -9.35
N LEU A 11 15.64 -9.30 -9.54
CA LEU A 11 15.77 -10.69 -9.99
C LEU A 11 15.37 -11.69 -8.90
N LYS A 12 15.30 -11.25 -7.64
CA LYS A 12 14.86 -12.06 -6.49
C LYS A 12 13.34 -12.13 -6.37
N LEU A 13 12.59 -11.29 -7.09
CA LEU A 13 11.13 -11.33 -7.10
C LEU A 13 10.65 -12.57 -7.87
N LYS A 14 9.60 -13.23 -7.35
CA LYS A 14 8.92 -14.28 -8.12
C LYS A 14 8.41 -13.71 -9.44
N ALA A 15 8.70 -14.40 -10.54
CA ALA A 15 8.08 -14.10 -11.82
C ALA A 15 6.57 -14.36 -11.75
N GLY A 16 5.78 -13.31 -11.99
CA GLY A 16 4.32 -13.41 -11.97
C GLY A 16 3.71 -12.84 -10.68
N TYR A 17 3.12 -11.66 -10.81
CA TYR A 17 2.32 -11.08 -9.73
C TYR A 17 1.05 -11.90 -9.55
N LEU A 18 0.70 -12.21 -8.30
CA LEU A 18 -0.40 -13.13 -7.94
C LEU A 18 -1.74 -12.80 -8.64
N PHE A 19 -2.13 -11.53 -8.68
CA PHE A 19 -3.44 -11.13 -9.18
C PHE A 19 -3.66 -11.35 -10.69
N PRO A 20 -2.71 -11.04 -11.59
CA PRO A 20 -2.81 -11.42 -13.00
C PRO A 20 -2.93 -12.92 -13.23
N GLU A 21 -2.20 -13.72 -12.46
CA GLU A 21 -2.27 -15.18 -12.58
C GLU A 21 -3.64 -15.72 -12.15
N ILE A 22 -4.19 -15.25 -11.03
CA ILE A 22 -5.55 -15.60 -10.59
C ILE A 22 -6.57 -15.16 -11.64
N SER A 23 -6.47 -13.95 -12.17
CA SER A 23 -7.38 -13.45 -13.20
C SER A 23 -7.35 -14.30 -14.46
N LYS A 24 -6.17 -14.77 -14.87
CA LYS A 24 -5.99 -15.68 -15.99
C LYS A 24 -6.67 -17.04 -15.73
N ARG A 25 -6.46 -17.63 -14.56
CA ARG A 25 -7.08 -18.90 -14.15
C ARG A 25 -8.61 -18.79 -14.11
N VAL A 26 -9.13 -17.72 -13.52
CA VAL A 26 -10.58 -17.43 -13.48
C VAL A 26 -11.14 -17.34 -14.90
N LYS A 27 -10.47 -16.61 -15.81
CA LYS A 27 -10.91 -16.49 -17.20
C LYS A 27 -10.96 -17.83 -17.91
N ILE A 28 -9.92 -18.65 -17.77
CA ILE A 28 -9.88 -20.01 -18.38
C ILE A 28 -11.01 -20.88 -17.83
N TYR A 29 -11.21 -20.88 -16.52
CA TYR A 29 -12.27 -21.65 -15.87
C TYR A 29 -13.66 -21.23 -16.35
N SER A 30 -13.94 -19.93 -16.40
CA SER A 30 -15.22 -19.38 -16.87
C SER A 30 -15.52 -19.74 -18.33
N GLN A 31 -14.50 -19.79 -19.17
CA GLN A 31 -14.66 -20.20 -20.57
C GLN A 31 -15.07 -21.68 -20.71
N SER A 32 -14.52 -22.54 -19.84
CA SER A 32 -14.80 -23.97 -19.84
C SER A 32 -16.08 -24.34 -19.08
N ASN A 33 -16.55 -23.47 -18.17
CA ASN A 33 -17.67 -23.72 -17.28
C ASN A 33 -18.66 -22.54 -17.32
N LYS A 34 -19.37 -22.39 -18.43
CA LYS A 34 -20.25 -21.24 -18.70
C LYS A 34 -21.40 -21.05 -17.72
N SER A 35 -21.83 -22.12 -17.05
CA SER A 35 -22.92 -22.10 -16.06
C SER A 35 -22.42 -21.93 -14.62
N ALA A 36 -21.10 -21.89 -14.39
CA ALA A 36 -20.56 -21.77 -13.04
C ALA A 36 -20.62 -20.32 -12.57
N GLU A 37 -21.19 -20.11 -11.40
CA GLU A 37 -21.12 -18.84 -10.67
C GLU A 37 -19.82 -18.83 -9.84
N ILE A 38 -18.96 -17.83 -10.08
CA ILE A 38 -17.66 -17.73 -9.41
C ILE A 38 -17.76 -16.73 -8.28
N ILE A 39 -17.56 -17.21 -7.06
CA ILE A 39 -17.45 -16.38 -5.86
C ILE A 39 -15.98 -15.99 -5.70
N LYS A 40 -15.69 -14.68 -5.78
CA LYS A 40 -14.33 -14.13 -5.68
C LYS A 40 -14.04 -13.76 -4.23
N LEU A 41 -13.22 -14.55 -3.55
CA LEU A 41 -12.80 -14.31 -2.16
C LEU A 41 -11.32 -13.94 -2.02
N GLY A 42 -10.61 -13.77 -3.13
CA GLY A 42 -9.14 -13.64 -3.13
C GLY A 42 -8.61 -12.21 -3.02
N ILE A 43 -9.45 -11.19 -3.15
CA ILE A 43 -9.04 -9.79 -3.09
C ILE A 43 -10.05 -9.04 -2.24
N GLY A 44 -9.54 -8.33 -1.22
CA GLY A 44 -10.32 -7.31 -0.52
C GLY A 44 -10.48 -6.10 -1.44
N ASP A 45 -11.68 -5.87 -1.92
CA ASP A 45 -12.00 -4.73 -2.78
C ASP A 45 -13.25 -4.02 -2.24
N VAL A 46 -13.41 -2.76 -2.61
CA VAL A 46 -14.63 -2.02 -2.32
C VAL A 46 -15.75 -2.54 -3.21
N THR A 47 -16.87 -2.88 -2.59
CA THR A 47 -18.06 -3.43 -3.28
C THR A 47 -19.21 -2.44 -3.35
N GLU A 48 -19.15 -1.38 -2.55
CA GLU A 48 -20.17 -0.35 -2.48
C GLU A 48 -19.74 0.95 -3.16
N PRO A 49 -20.66 1.68 -3.78
CA PRO A 49 -20.36 2.98 -4.35
C PRO A 49 -20.00 4.00 -3.27
N LEU A 50 -19.34 5.08 -3.69
CA LEU A 50 -19.01 6.19 -2.77
C LEU A 50 -20.29 6.75 -2.12
N PRO A 51 -20.25 7.04 -0.82
CA PRO A 51 -21.36 7.73 -0.15
C PRO A 51 -21.69 9.07 -0.82
N ARG A 52 -22.99 9.41 -0.87
CA ARG A 52 -23.44 10.65 -1.51
C ARG A 52 -22.76 11.89 -0.93
N ALA A 53 -22.50 11.91 0.37
CA ALA A 53 -21.78 13.00 1.04
C ALA A 53 -20.37 13.21 0.47
N CYS A 54 -19.64 12.13 0.19
CA CYS A 54 -18.30 12.20 -0.42
C CYS A 54 -18.38 12.78 -1.85
N ILE A 55 -19.35 12.32 -2.66
CA ILE A 55 -19.55 12.81 -4.03
C ILE A 55 -19.86 14.31 -4.02
N GLN A 56 -20.74 14.76 -3.12
CA GLN A 56 -21.09 16.18 -2.99
C GLN A 56 -19.90 17.03 -2.53
N ALA A 57 -19.11 16.54 -1.58
CA ALA A 57 -17.93 17.26 -1.10
C ALA A 57 -16.85 17.36 -2.19
N MET A 58 -16.64 16.30 -2.96
CA MET A 58 -15.71 16.31 -4.11
C MET A 58 -16.17 17.28 -5.20
N GLY A 59 -17.48 17.28 -5.53
CA GLY A 59 -18.06 18.21 -6.50
C GLY A 59 -17.86 19.66 -6.08
N LYS A 60 -18.14 19.99 -4.81
CA LYS A 60 -17.90 21.33 -4.26
C LYS A 60 -16.43 21.74 -4.30
N ALA A 61 -15.53 20.82 -3.94
CA ALA A 61 -14.09 21.09 -3.98
C ALA A 61 -13.60 21.35 -5.43
N LEU A 62 -14.20 20.66 -6.40
CA LEU A 62 -13.89 20.86 -7.82
C LEU A 62 -14.39 22.25 -8.30
N ASP A 63 -15.60 22.64 -7.91
CA ASP A 63 -16.14 23.96 -8.22
C ASP A 63 -15.27 25.06 -7.62
N ASP A 64 -14.85 24.91 -6.35
CA ASP A 64 -13.94 25.84 -5.67
C ASP A 64 -12.59 25.97 -6.42
N MET A 65 -12.03 24.88 -6.91
CA MET A 65 -10.78 24.88 -7.69
C MET A 65 -10.90 25.63 -9.02
N GLY A 66 -12.11 25.82 -9.54
CA GLY A 66 -12.39 26.58 -10.74
C GLY A 66 -12.43 28.11 -10.52
N THR A 67 -12.25 28.58 -9.28
CA THR A 67 -12.28 30.00 -8.93
C THR A 67 -10.87 30.51 -8.55
N THR A 68 -10.63 31.80 -8.71
CA THR A 68 -9.35 32.42 -8.32
C THR A 68 -9.08 32.26 -6.81
N ASP A 69 -10.10 32.42 -5.99
CA ASP A 69 -9.99 32.37 -4.53
C ASP A 69 -9.92 30.92 -4.00
N GLY A 70 -10.55 29.98 -4.70
CA GLY A 70 -10.58 28.56 -4.33
C GLY A 70 -9.44 27.74 -4.91
N PHE A 71 -8.73 28.26 -5.90
CA PHE A 71 -7.60 27.55 -6.51
C PHE A 71 -6.52 27.22 -5.47
N ARG A 72 -6.05 25.98 -5.51
CA ARG A 72 -4.99 25.48 -4.63
C ARG A 72 -3.81 25.00 -5.49
N GLY A 73 -2.62 25.58 -5.22
CA GLY A 73 -1.37 25.07 -5.76
C GLY A 73 -0.81 23.92 -4.89
N TYR A 74 0.50 23.91 -4.69
CA TYR A 74 1.12 22.97 -3.75
C TYR A 74 0.58 23.21 -2.32
N GLY A 75 0.11 22.13 -1.69
CA GLY A 75 -0.27 22.14 -0.29
C GLY A 75 0.94 22.04 0.65
N PRO A 76 0.72 22.08 1.97
CA PRO A 76 1.74 21.77 2.95
C PRO A 76 2.26 20.33 2.78
N GLU A 77 3.55 20.10 3.01
CA GLU A 77 4.22 18.79 2.83
C GLU A 77 3.57 17.66 3.61
N GLN A 78 3.12 17.92 4.83
CA GLN A 78 2.40 16.95 5.66
C GLN A 78 0.91 16.81 5.32
N GLY A 79 0.38 17.63 4.43
CA GLY A 79 -1.05 17.78 4.19
C GLY A 79 -1.67 18.93 5.00
N TYR A 80 -2.86 19.34 4.60
CA TYR A 80 -3.57 20.45 5.24
C TYR A 80 -3.81 20.20 6.73
N LEU A 81 -3.52 21.21 7.58
CA LEU A 81 -3.68 21.10 9.03
C LEU A 81 -5.10 20.70 9.43
N TRP A 82 -6.11 21.32 8.84
CA TRP A 82 -7.52 21.00 9.13
C TRP A 82 -7.86 19.52 8.89
N LEU A 83 -7.26 18.90 7.88
CA LEU A 83 -7.46 17.47 7.59
C LEU A 83 -6.76 16.60 8.63
N ARG A 84 -5.52 16.95 8.99
CA ARG A 84 -4.74 16.25 10.03
C ARG A 84 -5.41 16.34 11.39
N GLU A 85 -5.98 17.51 11.73
CA GLU A 85 -6.79 17.70 12.95
C GLU A 85 -8.03 16.79 12.95
N LYS A 86 -8.75 16.69 11.82
CA LYS A 86 -9.91 15.80 11.70
C LYS A 86 -9.53 14.33 11.80
N ILE A 87 -8.44 13.91 11.19
CA ILE A 87 -7.91 12.54 11.32
C ILE A 87 -7.54 12.27 12.78
N SER A 88 -6.78 13.17 13.44
CA SER A 88 -6.43 13.04 14.85
C SER A 88 -7.68 12.89 15.73
N GLU A 89 -8.66 13.78 15.57
CA GLU A 89 -9.89 13.79 16.36
C GLU A 89 -10.73 12.51 16.16
N HIS A 90 -11.03 12.17 14.91
CA HIS A 90 -12.03 11.15 14.60
C HIS A 90 -11.46 9.73 14.52
N ASP A 91 -10.23 9.57 14.06
CA ASP A 91 -9.64 8.25 13.87
C ASP A 91 -8.81 7.77 15.08
N PHE A 92 -8.27 8.70 15.89
CA PHE A 92 -7.40 8.36 16.99
C PHE A 92 -7.98 8.76 18.36
N ILE A 93 -8.17 10.05 18.61
CA ILE A 93 -8.60 10.55 19.94
C ILE A 93 -9.96 9.97 20.34
N SER A 94 -10.91 9.89 19.42
CA SER A 94 -12.23 9.28 19.65
C SER A 94 -12.16 7.81 20.04
N ARG A 95 -11.05 7.14 19.76
CA ARG A 95 -10.79 5.73 20.10
C ARG A 95 -9.81 5.56 21.27
N GLY A 96 -9.49 6.65 21.96
CA GLY A 96 -8.61 6.65 23.14
C GLY A 96 -7.11 6.70 22.81
N CYS A 97 -6.71 6.89 21.55
CA CYS A 97 -5.33 7.05 21.14
C CYS A 97 -4.98 8.54 21.04
N GLN A 98 -3.96 8.98 21.76
CA GLN A 98 -3.49 10.38 21.70
C GLN A 98 -2.45 10.51 20.60
N ILE A 99 -2.89 10.94 19.41
CA ILE A 99 -2.04 11.26 18.27
C ILE A 99 -2.24 12.72 17.90
N SER A 100 -1.17 13.49 17.94
CA SER A 100 -1.19 14.89 17.58
C SER A 100 -1.29 15.07 16.04
N PRO A 101 -1.90 16.14 15.53
CA PRO A 101 -1.87 16.46 14.11
C PRO A 101 -0.46 16.57 13.53
N GLU A 102 0.55 16.87 14.35
CA GLU A 102 1.95 16.96 13.95
C GLU A 102 2.59 15.59 13.66
N GLU A 103 1.98 14.51 14.15
CA GLU A 103 2.42 13.14 13.91
C GLU A 103 1.76 12.51 12.68
N ILE A 104 0.89 13.26 11.97
CA ILE A 104 0.12 12.78 10.82
C ILE A 104 0.69 13.35 9.53
N PHE A 105 0.98 12.46 8.58
CA PHE A 105 1.37 12.78 7.22
C PHE A 105 0.33 12.23 6.26
N VAL A 106 -0.27 13.11 5.45
CA VAL A 106 -1.24 12.72 4.43
C VAL A 106 -0.50 12.36 3.15
N SER A 107 -0.75 11.17 2.65
CA SER A 107 -0.12 10.64 1.43
C SER A 107 -1.14 10.16 0.41
N ASP A 108 -0.68 9.59 -0.68
CA ASP A 108 -1.51 8.96 -1.72
C ASP A 108 -1.90 7.50 -1.40
N GLY A 109 -1.52 7.00 -0.23
CA GLY A 109 -1.96 5.70 0.28
C GLY A 109 -0.88 4.90 0.99
N SER A 110 -1.29 3.98 1.86
CA SER A 110 -0.43 3.16 2.70
C SER A 110 0.56 2.28 1.93
N LYS A 111 0.25 1.92 0.69
CA LYS A 111 1.16 1.18 -0.18
C LYS A 111 2.42 1.98 -0.51
N CYS A 112 2.26 3.26 -0.84
CA CYS A 112 3.37 4.18 -1.08
C CYS A 112 4.13 4.44 0.22
N ASP A 113 3.43 4.67 1.31
CA ASP A 113 4.04 4.92 2.62
C ASP A 113 4.90 3.74 3.09
N SER A 114 4.39 2.51 2.95
CA SER A 114 5.13 1.30 3.36
C SER A 114 6.41 1.08 2.55
N SER A 115 6.48 1.63 1.35
CA SER A 115 7.69 1.60 0.53
C SER A 115 8.63 2.77 0.85
N ASN A 116 8.07 3.98 0.98
CA ASN A 116 8.86 5.20 1.19
C ASN A 116 9.52 5.24 2.58
N ILE A 117 8.87 4.69 3.61
CA ILE A 117 9.47 4.63 4.95
C ILE A 117 10.77 3.83 4.99
N LEU A 118 10.99 2.94 4.02
CA LEU A 118 12.22 2.17 3.93
C LEU A 118 13.45 3.05 3.65
N ASP A 119 13.26 4.22 3.06
CA ASP A 119 14.37 5.13 2.74
C ASP A 119 14.96 5.79 3.99
N ILE A 120 14.17 5.96 5.05
CA ILE A 120 14.62 6.53 6.32
C ILE A 120 15.11 5.49 7.32
N LEU A 121 14.94 4.21 7.03
CA LEU A 121 15.35 3.11 7.90
C LEU A 121 16.62 2.43 7.38
N GLY A 122 17.55 2.13 8.27
CA GLY A 122 18.78 1.41 7.93
C GLY A 122 18.47 0.02 7.35
N LYS A 123 19.36 -0.48 6.48
CA LYS A 123 19.17 -1.78 5.81
C LYS A 123 19.35 -2.97 6.76
N ASP A 124 20.00 -2.76 7.90
CA ASP A 124 20.26 -3.79 8.91
C ASP A 124 19.10 -3.99 9.90
N ASN A 125 18.00 -3.27 9.69
CA ASN A 125 16.79 -3.44 10.49
C ASN A 125 16.06 -4.73 10.09
N SER A 126 15.54 -5.47 11.07
CA SER A 126 14.64 -6.60 10.84
C SER A 126 13.21 -6.13 10.63
N ILE A 127 12.54 -6.73 9.67
CA ILE A 127 11.17 -6.36 9.32
C ILE A 127 10.29 -7.58 9.50
N ALA A 128 9.35 -7.48 10.44
CA ALA A 128 8.33 -8.51 10.63
C ALA A 128 7.12 -8.18 9.76
N VAL A 129 6.61 -9.19 9.07
CA VAL A 129 5.33 -9.14 8.34
C VAL A 129 4.47 -10.30 8.79
N THR A 130 3.14 -10.13 8.70
CA THR A 130 2.21 -11.22 9.02
C THR A 130 2.25 -12.29 7.91
N ASP A 131 1.83 -13.51 8.24
CA ASP A 131 1.61 -14.55 7.26
C ASP A 131 0.20 -15.13 7.47
N PRO A 132 -0.67 -15.05 6.46
CA PRO A 132 -0.46 -14.45 5.13
C PRO A 132 -0.36 -12.93 5.16
N VAL A 133 0.33 -12.34 4.17
CA VAL A 133 0.56 -10.90 4.05
C VAL A 133 0.24 -10.41 2.63
N TYR A 134 -0.12 -9.15 2.51
CA TYR A 134 -0.20 -8.50 1.21
C TYR A 134 1.20 -8.47 0.55
N PRO A 135 1.37 -9.05 -0.65
CA PRO A 135 2.70 -9.27 -1.24
C PRO A 135 3.59 -8.03 -1.33
N VAL A 136 3.00 -6.85 -1.44
CA VAL A 136 3.73 -5.58 -1.57
C VAL A 136 4.64 -5.33 -0.37
N TYR A 137 4.25 -5.73 0.85
CA TYR A 137 5.09 -5.53 2.04
C TYR A 137 6.38 -6.37 1.99
N VAL A 138 6.32 -7.54 1.39
CA VAL A 138 7.51 -8.36 1.13
C VAL A 138 8.29 -7.84 -0.06
N ASP A 139 7.60 -7.59 -1.18
CA ASP A 139 8.24 -7.22 -2.44
C ASP A 139 9.01 -5.91 -2.36
N SER A 140 8.48 -4.88 -1.66
CA SER A 140 9.19 -3.61 -1.45
C SER A 140 10.49 -3.80 -0.66
N ASN A 141 10.52 -4.70 0.31
CA ASN A 141 11.73 -5.04 1.06
C ASN A 141 12.74 -5.83 0.22
N VAL A 142 12.26 -6.73 -0.63
CA VAL A 142 13.12 -7.43 -1.61
C VAL A 142 13.77 -6.43 -2.56
N MET A 143 12.97 -5.54 -3.15
CA MET A 143 13.45 -4.53 -4.11
C MET A 143 14.50 -3.60 -3.51
N THR A 144 14.40 -3.29 -2.23
CA THR A 144 15.39 -2.45 -1.52
C THR A 144 16.60 -3.22 -1.00
N GLY A 145 16.67 -4.54 -1.23
CA GLY A 145 17.82 -5.37 -0.85
C GLY A 145 17.88 -5.72 0.63
N ARG A 146 16.72 -5.79 1.31
CA ARG A 146 16.64 -6.08 2.77
C ARG A 146 16.44 -7.56 3.09
N THR A 147 16.42 -8.44 2.10
CA THR A 147 16.12 -9.87 2.27
C THR A 147 17.31 -10.79 2.08
N GLY A 148 18.53 -10.26 1.99
CA GLY A 148 19.73 -11.08 1.77
C GLY A 148 19.63 -11.94 0.50
N ASP A 149 20.24 -13.13 0.51
CA ASP A 149 20.29 -14.06 -0.62
C ASP A 149 19.08 -15.04 -0.65
N VAL A 150 17.89 -14.56 -0.38
CA VAL A 150 16.66 -15.34 -0.16
C VAL A 150 16.14 -16.08 -1.41
N LEU A 151 16.96 -16.38 -2.41
CA LEU A 151 16.55 -17.22 -3.53
C LEU A 151 16.28 -18.69 -3.13
N GLU A 152 16.87 -19.17 -2.03
CA GLU A 152 16.78 -20.59 -1.65
C GLU A 152 15.67 -20.93 -0.64
N ASN A 153 15.10 -19.95 0.09
CA ASN A 153 14.18 -20.23 1.21
C ASN A 153 12.75 -19.71 1.03
N ARG A 154 12.33 -19.35 -0.17
CA ARG A 154 10.91 -19.08 -0.46
C ARG A 154 10.16 -20.40 -0.73
N SER A 155 10.02 -21.25 0.28
CA SER A 155 8.95 -22.24 0.25
C SER A 155 7.63 -21.51 0.49
N GLU A 156 6.57 -21.94 -0.17
CA GLU A 156 5.21 -21.37 -0.04
C GLU A 156 4.62 -21.52 1.37
N GLU A 157 5.38 -22.12 2.29
CA GLU A 157 4.96 -22.53 3.63
C GLU A 157 5.76 -21.88 4.78
N HIS A 158 6.73 -21.00 4.52
CA HIS A 158 7.54 -20.44 5.60
C HIS A 158 7.47 -18.92 5.63
N THR A 159 7.17 -18.41 6.83
CA THR A 159 7.51 -17.06 7.27
C THR A 159 8.89 -16.71 6.74
N SER A 160 8.96 -15.77 5.80
CA SER A 160 10.24 -15.19 5.45
C SER A 160 10.73 -14.45 6.70
N GLU A 161 11.63 -15.06 7.45
CA GLU A 161 12.43 -14.33 8.43
C GLU A 161 13.24 -13.30 7.66
N LEU A 162 12.64 -12.13 7.52
CA LEU A 162 13.38 -10.96 7.11
C LEU A 162 14.35 -10.65 8.25
N GLN A 163 15.63 -10.61 7.97
CA GLN A 163 16.64 -10.33 9.00
C GLN A 163 16.47 -8.92 9.54
N SER A 164 15.80 -8.79 10.64
CA SER A 164 15.66 -7.68 11.59
C SER A 164 14.21 -7.29 11.94
N PRO A 165 13.73 -7.32 13.21
CA PRO A 165 12.32 -7.09 13.55
C PRO A 165 11.94 -5.62 13.47
N MET A 166 11.02 -5.29 12.59
CA MET A 166 10.27 -4.05 12.64
C MET A 166 8.78 -4.39 12.79
N TYR A 167 8.16 -3.91 13.83
CA TYR A 167 6.72 -4.02 14.00
C TYR A 167 6.04 -2.94 13.17
N LEU A 168 5.41 -3.31 12.07
CA LEU A 168 4.39 -2.47 11.43
C LEU A 168 3.09 -2.75 12.18
N VAL A 169 2.69 -1.84 13.06
CA VAL A 169 1.36 -1.82 13.64
C VAL A 169 0.49 -0.99 12.70
N CYS A 170 -0.39 -1.65 11.96
CA CYS A 170 -1.50 -0.99 11.27
C CYS A 170 -2.66 -0.81 12.24
#